data_96dc5008da45e3be279b5830c004f812
#
_entry.id   96dc5008da45e3be279b5830c004f812
#
_cell.length_a   1.000
_cell.length_b   1.000
_cell.length_c   1.000
_cell.angle_alpha   90.00
_cell.angle_beta   90.00
_cell.angle_gamma   90.00
#
_symmetry.space_group_name_H-M   'P 1'
#
loop_
_entity.id
_entity.type
_entity.pdbx_description
1 polymer ?
#
loop_
_entity_poly.entity_id
_entity_poly.type
_entity_poly.pdbx_seq_one_letter_code
_entity_poly.pdbx_strand_id
1 'polypeptide(L)'
;GNEYWDYWMQYVGKNKRTFKNPIYQNYGHIKALANLLDIDENKFFSIICFSNQAKLKVICKTPIVQTYEIALTIGKYQEEILDNIEQISESIIKNNIKDKKVKKEHTSKIQNQIKLTEEKISKNICPKCGSKLVERKSKDGSFLGCSSYPKCKFTKQLWKDNMKALTIK
;
A
#
# COMPACT_ATOMS: atom_id res chain seq x y z
N GLY A 1 3.81 7.95 11.05
CA GLY A 1 2.65 7.61 10.22
C GLY A 1 1.34 7.92 10.91
N ASN A 2 0.28 7.98 10.13
CA ASN A 2 -1.08 8.18 10.61
C ASN A 2 -2.01 7.29 9.78
N GLU A 3 -3.13 6.87 10.36
CA GLU A 3 -4.12 5.98 9.72
C GLU A 3 -4.67 6.55 8.41
N TYR A 4 -4.88 7.86 8.35
CA TYR A 4 -5.57 8.55 7.25
C TYR A 4 -4.64 9.08 6.15
N TRP A 5 -3.32 8.96 6.29
CA TRP A 5 -2.38 9.43 5.28
C TRP A 5 -2.20 8.40 4.17
N ASP A 6 -2.21 8.82 2.92
CA ASP A 6 -1.96 7.92 1.77
C ASP A 6 -0.53 7.35 1.79
N TYR A 7 0.42 8.11 2.32
CA TYR A 7 1.83 7.75 2.40
C TYR A 7 2.39 7.95 3.80
N TRP A 8 3.20 7.00 4.23
CA TRP A 8 3.99 7.08 5.45
C TRP A 8 5.42 7.46 5.13
N MET A 9 6.12 7.99 6.14
CA MET A 9 7.52 8.36 6.06
C MET A 9 8.40 7.39 6.80
N GLN A 10 9.55 7.04 6.17
CA GLN A 10 10.62 6.26 6.76
C GLN A 10 11.91 7.06 6.72
N TYR A 11 12.66 7.02 7.80
CA TYR A 11 14.01 7.54 7.89
C TYR A 11 14.99 6.38 8.00
N VAL A 12 15.96 6.31 7.09
CA VAL A 12 17.06 5.34 7.11
C VAL A 12 18.35 6.15 7.15
N GLY A 13 18.96 6.29 8.35
CA GLY A 13 20.01 7.24 8.60
C GLY A 13 19.55 8.67 8.36
N LYS A 14 20.22 9.40 7.47
CA LYS A 14 19.86 10.77 7.06
C LYS A 14 18.85 10.82 5.91
N ASN A 15 18.53 9.69 5.30
CA ASN A 15 17.66 9.63 4.14
C ASN A 15 16.20 9.50 4.54
N LYS A 16 15.35 10.34 3.95
CA LYS A 16 13.90 10.32 4.09
C LYS A 16 13.29 9.66 2.85
N ARG A 17 12.44 8.68 3.06
CA ARG A 17 11.68 8.00 2.00
C ARG A 17 10.22 7.94 2.37
N THR A 18 9.36 7.94 1.36
CA THR A 18 7.92 7.72 1.53
C THR A 18 7.54 6.38 0.94
N PHE A 19 6.54 5.74 1.53
CA PHE A 19 5.94 4.51 1.04
C PHE A 19 4.43 4.57 1.27
N LYS A 20 3.67 3.80 0.50
CA LYS A 20 2.22 3.74 0.65
C LYS A 20 1.84 3.30 2.06
N ASN A 21 0.76 3.85 2.57
CA ASN A 21 0.22 3.45 3.87
C ASN A 21 -0.05 1.94 3.89
N PRO A 22 0.63 1.17 4.77
CA PRO A 22 0.50 -0.28 4.81
C PRO A 22 -0.89 -0.74 5.27
N ILE A 23 -1.64 0.10 5.98
CA ILE A 23 -3.03 -0.18 6.37
C ILE A 23 -3.90 -0.31 5.11
N TYR A 24 -3.78 0.64 4.17
CA TYR A 24 -4.53 0.58 2.90
C TYR A 24 -4.07 -0.56 2.00
N GLN A 25 -2.77 -0.89 2.01
CA GLN A 25 -2.27 -2.05 1.28
C GLN A 25 -2.87 -3.34 1.85
N ASN A 26 -2.84 -3.50 3.18
CA ASN A 26 -3.39 -4.69 3.83
C ASN A 26 -4.90 -4.79 3.65
N TYR A 27 -5.63 -3.68 3.67
CA TYR A 27 -7.06 -3.67 3.36
C TYR A 27 -7.35 -4.20 1.94
N GLY A 28 -6.50 -3.84 0.97
CA GLY A 28 -6.59 -4.43 -0.38
C GLY A 28 -6.37 -5.94 -0.41
N HIS A 29 -5.45 -6.45 0.42
CA HIS A 29 -5.22 -7.90 0.58
C HIS A 29 -6.41 -8.60 1.24
N ILE A 30 -7.01 -7.98 2.28
CA ILE A 30 -8.21 -8.51 2.94
C ILE A 30 -9.36 -8.64 1.93
N LYS A 31 -9.63 -7.60 1.14
CA LYS A 31 -10.66 -7.66 0.10
C LYS A 31 -10.42 -8.78 -0.92
N ALA A 32 -9.18 -8.95 -1.35
CA ALA A 32 -8.85 -10.01 -2.29
C ALA A 32 -9.06 -11.41 -1.68
N LEU A 33 -8.68 -11.60 -0.42
CA LEU A 33 -8.89 -12.86 0.30
C LEU A 33 -10.37 -13.11 0.60
N ALA A 34 -11.09 -12.10 1.05
CA ALA A 34 -12.53 -12.18 1.31
C ALA A 34 -13.30 -12.64 0.08
N ASN A 35 -13.02 -12.03 -1.08
CA ASN A 35 -13.61 -12.43 -2.36
C ASN A 35 -13.19 -13.84 -2.82
N LEU A 36 -11.92 -14.22 -2.61
CA LEU A 36 -11.41 -15.54 -3.01
C LEU A 36 -12.04 -16.67 -2.18
N LEU A 37 -12.25 -16.41 -0.90
CA LEU A 37 -12.70 -17.42 0.08
C LEU A 37 -14.20 -17.37 0.35
N ASP A 38 -14.91 -16.38 -0.22
CA ASP A 38 -16.32 -16.09 0.05
C ASP A 38 -16.59 -15.90 1.57
N ILE A 39 -15.74 -15.10 2.21
CA ILE A 39 -15.78 -14.80 3.64
C ILE A 39 -15.97 -13.30 3.82
N ASP A 40 -16.79 -12.88 4.79
CA ASP A 40 -17.00 -11.47 5.11
C ASP A 40 -15.69 -10.78 5.56
N GLU A 41 -15.45 -9.55 5.09
CA GLU A 41 -14.26 -8.76 5.42
C GLU A 41 -14.07 -8.56 6.94
N ASN A 42 -15.17 -8.55 7.72
CA ASN A 42 -15.15 -8.39 9.18
C ASN A 42 -14.54 -9.59 9.93
N LYS A 43 -14.36 -10.73 9.26
CA LYS A 43 -13.70 -11.92 9.81
C LYS A 43 -12.16 -11.85 9.72
N PHE A 44 -11.62 -10.78 9.15
CA PHE A 44 -10.17 -10.60 9.01
C PHE A 44 -9.65 -9.56 10.00
N PHE A 45 -8.65 -9.92 10.76
CA PHE A 45 -7.93 -9.02 11.66
C PHE A 45 -6.65 -8.50 11.00
N SER A 46 -6.56 -7.18 10.84
CA SER A 46 -5.41 -6.53 10.24
C SER A 46 -4.33 -6.27 11.27
N ILE A 47 -3.15 -6.83 11.07
CA ILE A 47 -1.95 -6.55 11.88
C ILE A 47 -0.83 -6.14 10.92
N ILE A 48 -0.20 -5.00 11.16
CA ILE A 48 0.94 -4.52 10.38
C ILE A 48 2.21 -4.75 11.20
N CYS A 49 3.14 -5.53 10.65
CA CYS A 49 4.37 -5.90 11.33
C CYS A 49 5.59 -5.25 10.69
N PHE A 50 6.43 -4.64 11.51
CA PHE A 50 7.73 -4.10 11.13
C PHE A 50 8.86 -4.86 11.79
N SER A 51 10.08 -4.76 11.24
CA SER A 51 11.27 -5.35 11.85
C SER A 51 11.54 -4.76 13.24
N ASN A 52 12.22 -5.52 14.09
CA ASN A 52 12.58 -5.09 15.47
C ASN A 52 13.47 -3.85 15.51
N GLN A 53 14.15 -3.51 14.41
CA GLN A 53 14.97 -2.32 14.29
C GLN A 53 14.17 -1.04 13.99
N ALA A 54 12.91 -1.16 13.62
CA ALA A 54 12.07 -0.02 13.28
C ALA A 54 11.65 0.73 14.54
N LYS A 55 11.98 2.02 14.62
CA LYS A 55 11.43 2.92 15.63
C LYS A 55 10.08 3.44 15.14
N LEU A 56 9.01 2.88 15.67
CA LEU A 56 7.65 3.19 15.23
C LEU A 56 7.17 4.50 15.86
N LYS A 57 6.77 5.46 15.01
CA LYS A 57 6.09 6.70 15.39
C LYS A 57 4.80 6.79 14.58
N VAL A 58 3.81 6.03 15.03
CA VAL A 58 2.54 5.85 14.31
C VAL A 58 1.38 6.06 15.26
N ILE A 59 0.34 6.75 14.80
CA ILE A 59 -0.92 6.96 15.53
C ILE A 59 -2.03 6.35 14.66
N CYS A 60 -2.53 5.19 15.06
CA CYS A 60 -3.63 4.49 14.35
C CYS A 60 -4.33 3.49 15.27
N LYS A 61 -5.53 3.08 14.86
CA LYS A 61 -6.32 2.04 15.56
C LYS A 61 -5.86 0.63 15.17
N THR A 62 -5.44 0.45 13.91
CA THR A 62 -4.91 -0.83 13.43
C THR A 62 -3.63 -1.18 14.21
N PRO A 63 -3.51 -2.40 14.75
CA PRO A 63 -2.29 -2.84 15.44
C PRO A 63 -1.07 -2.74 14.53
N ILE A 64 -0.11 -1.92 14.96
CA ILE A 64 1.21 -1.78 14.33
C ILE A 64 2.24 -2.27 15.32
N VAL A 65 2.90 -3.35 15.00
CA VAL A 65 3.75 -4.08 15.94
C VAL A 65 5.14 -4.33 15.38
N GLN A 66 6.08 -4.65 16.23
CA GLN A 66 7.38 -5.19 15.85
C GLN A 66 7.32 -6.72 15.80
N THR A 67 8.29 -7.35 15.12
CA THR A 67 8.27 -8.80 14.88
C THR A 67 8.18 -9.61 16.18
N TYR A 68 8.80 -9.17 17.27
CA TYR A 68 8.75 -9.87 18.56
C TYR A 68 7.38 -9.79 19.26
N GLU A 69 6.52 -8.83 18.89
CA GLU A 69 5.19 -8.63 19.49
C GLU A 69 4.10 -9.39 18.76
N ILE A 70 4.38 -9.95 17.55
CA ILE A 70 3.35 -10.48 16.66
C ILE A 70 2.61 -11.67 17.29
N ALA A 71 3.31 -12.59 17.93
CA ALA A 71 2.71 -13.76 18.56
C ALA A 71 1.76 -13.36 19.71
N LEU A 72 2.20 -12.42 20.55
CA LEU A 72 1.39 -11.89 21.63
C LEU A 72 0.16 -11.15 21.10
N THR A 73 0.31 -10.43 19.98
CA THR A 73 -0.79 -9.68 19.38
C THR A 73 -1.82 -10.63 18.74
N ILE A 74 -1.38 -11.67 18.06
CA ILE A 74 -2.28 -12.71 17.51
C ILE A 74 -3.03 -13.41 18.66
N GLY A 75 -2.36 -13.71 19.76
CA GLY A 75 -2.96 -14.35 20.93
C GLY A 75 -4.09 -13.55 21.61
N LYS A 76 -4.28 -12.28 21.28
CA LYS A 76 -5.45 -11.48 21.72
C LYS A 76 -6.73 -11.81 20.98
N TYR A 77 -6.63 -12.42 19.79
CA TYR A 77 -7.76 -12.84 18.97
C TYR A 77 -8.00 -14.33 19.18
N GLN A 78 -8.79 -14.68 20.19
CA GLN A 78 -9.04 -16.06 20.60
C GLN A 78 -10.45 -16.55 20.22
N GLU A 79 -11.27 -15.70 19.62
CA GLU A 79 -12.61 -16.08 19.21
C GLU A 79 -12.55 -16.96 17.95
N GLU A 80 -13.20 -18.10 18.00
CA GLU A 80 -13.43 -18.93 16.81
C GLU A 80 -14.51 -18.25 15.94
N ILE A 81 -14.09 -17.75 14.78
CA ILE A 81 -14.95 -16.98 13.88
C ILE A 81 -15.25 -17.69 12.56
N LEU A 82 -14.64 -18.86 12.33
CA LEU A 82 -14.73 -19.65 11.11
C LEU A 82 -14.91 -21.12 11.44
N ASP A 83 -15.98 -21.73 10.90
CA ASP A 83 -16.33 -23.15 11.16
C ASP A 83 -15.71 -24.10 10.13
N ASN A 84 -15.23 -23.60 8.99
CA ASN A 84 -14.81 -24.40 7.83
C ASN A 84 -13.33 -24.22 7.48
N ILE A 85 -12.45 -24.27 8.49
CA ILE A 85 -11.01 -23.99 8.37
C ILE A 85 -10.32 -24.90 7.34
N GLU A 86 -10.70 -26.17 7.27
CA GLU A 86 -10.12 -27.13 6.32
C GLU A 86 -10.39 -26.71 4.87
N GLN A 87 -11.63 -26.36 4.53
CA GLN A 87 -12.02 -25.92 3.19
C GLN A 87 -11.33 -24.61 2.81
N ILE A 88 -11.19 -23.69 3.76
CA ILE A 88 -10.47 -22.43 3.57
C ILE A 88 -9.00 -22.71 3.28
N SER A 89 -8.38 -23.59 4.06
CA SER A 89 -6.97 -24.00 3.88
C SER A 89 -6.74 -24.61 2.50
N GLU A 90 -7.61 -25.55 2.08
CA GLU A 90 -7.56 -26.14 0.75
C GLU A 90 -7.71 -25.12 -0.37
N SER A 91 -8.64 -24.17 -0.24
CA SER A 91 -8.83 -23.09 -1.20
C SER A 91 -7.57 -22.21 -1.33
N ILE A 92 -6.93 -21.85 -0.22
CA ILE A 92 -5.70 -21.06 -0.22
C ILE A 92 -4.57 -21.85 -0.90
N ILE A 93 -4.40 -23.13 -0.57
CA ILE A 93 -3.36 -23.99 -1.15
C ILE A 93 -3.56 -24.17 -2.65
N LYS A 94 -4.80 -24.42 -3.09
CA LYS A 94 -5.16 -24.59 -4.50
C LYS A 94 -4.88 -23.35 -5.33
N ASN A 95 -5.15 -22.17 -4.77
CA ASN A 95 -4.97 -20.87 -5.44
C ASN A 95 -3.54 -20.32 -5.28
N ASN A 96 -2.67 -20.99 -4.52
CA ASN A 96 -1.29 -20.56 -4.33
C ASN A 96 -0.47 -20.80 -5.60
N ILE A 97 -0.07 -19.72 -6.26
CA ILE A 97 0.78 -19.77 -7.45
C ILE A 97 2.22 -20.14 -7.02
N LYS A 98 2.59 -21.40 -7.21
CA LYS A 98 3.94 -21.92 -6.91
C LYS A 98 4.94 -21.67 -8.04
N ASP A 99 4.45 -21.53 -9.28
CA ASP A 99 5.31 -21.38 -10.47
C ASP A 99 6.04 -20.02 -10.44
N LYS A 100 7.38 -20.12 -10.44
CA LYS A 100 8.27 -18.94 -10.46
C LYS A 100 8.12 -18.11 -11.74
N LYS A 101 7.79 -18.74 -12.88
CA LYS A 101 7.59 -18.06 -14.15
C LYS A 101 6.35 -17.17 -14.10
N VAL A 102 5.24 -17.69 -13.60
CA VAL A 102 3.99 -16.94 -13.41
C VAL A 102 4.19 -15.78 -12.45
N LYS A 103 4.90 -15.97 -11.34
CA LYS A 103 5.25 -14.88 -10.40
C LYS A 103 6.07 -13.79 -11.07
N LYS A 104 7.06 -14.18 -11.90
CA LYS A 104 7.92 -13.22 -12.62
C LYS A 104 7.11 -12.43 -13.67
N GLU A 105 6.26 -13.10 -14.42
CA GLU A 105 5.38 -12.46 -15.40
C GLU A 105 4.41 -11.46 -14.73
N HIS A 106 3.82 -11.84 -13.59
CA HIS A 106 2.97 -10.96 -12.80
C HIS A 106 3.72 -9.71 -12.33
N THR A 107 4.94 -9.89 -11.78
CA THR A 107 5.79 -8.78 -11.33
C THR A 107 6.15 -7.86 -12.50
N SER A 108 6.49 -8.42 -13.67
CA SER A 108 6.82 -7.64 -14.86
C SER A 108 5.61 -6.85 -15.37
N LYS A 109 4.41 -7.42 -15.35
CA LYS A 109 3.16 -6.71 -15.70
C LYS A 109 2.93 -5.51 -14.77
N ILE A 110 3.09 -5.69 -13.47
CA ILE A 110 2.94 -4.59 -12.49
C ILE A 110 3.98 -3.49 -12.75
N GLN A 111 5.25 -3.85 -12.96
CA GLN A 111 6.31 -2.88 -13.24
C GLN A 111 6.04 -2.08 -14.51
N ASN A 112 5.58 -2.73 -15.57
CA ASN A 112 5.20 -2.07 -16.81
C ASN A 112 4.01 -1.12 -16.60
N GLN A 113 3.02 -1.53 -15.82
CA GLN A 113 1.89 -0.66 -15.47
C GLN A 113 2.33 0.59 -14.70
N ILE A 114 3.26 0.43 -13.77
CA ILE A 114 3.84 1.56 -13.02
C ILE A 114 4.56 2.51 -13.97
N LYS A 115 5.43 2.00 -14.86
CA LYS A 115 6.13 2.81 -15.86
C LYS A 115 5.17 3.60 -16.75
N LEU A 116 4.16 2.93 -17.31
CA LEU A 116 3.13 3.59 -18.14
C LEU A 116 2.36 4.68 -17.37
N THR A 117 2.11 4.44 -16.09
CA THR A 117 1.46 5.43 -15.22
C THR A 117 2.36 6.64 -15.00
N GLU A 118 3.65 6.42 -14.73
CA GLU A 118 4.63 7.49 -14.53
C GLU A 118 4.88 8.28 -15.83
N GLU A 119 4.93 7.62 -16.97
CA GLU A 119 5.02 8.28 -18.28
C GLU A 119 3.82 9.18 -18.58
N LYS A 120 2.60 8.73 -18.27
CA LYS A 120 1.40 9.58 -18.41
C LYS A 120 1.49 10.80 -17.51
N ILE A 121 1.90 10.60 -16.25
CA ILE A 121 2.02 11.70 -15.29
C ILE A 121 3.10 12.70 -15.70
N SER A 122 4.25 12.25 -16.20
CA SER A 122 5.32 13.13 -16.69
C SER A 122 4.86 14.00 -17.89
N LYS A 123 3.93 13.50 -18.69
CA LYS A 123 3.27 14.23 -19.78
C LYS A 123 2.06 15.05 -19.31
N ASN A 124 1.85 15.19 -18.01
CA ASN A 124 0.68 15.83 -17.40
C ASN A 124 -0.66 15.22 -17.83
N ILE A 125 -0.70 13.92 -18.11
CA ILE A 125 -1.90 13.16 -18.47
C ILE A 125 -2.36 12.34 -17.26
N CYS A 126 -3.63 12.45 -16.91
CA CYS A 126 -4.22 11.67 -15.82
C CYS A 126 -4.25 10.17 -16.20
N PRO A 127 -3.58 9.28 -15.42
CA PRO A 127 -3.54 7.87 -15.76
C PRO A 127 -4.90 7.18 -15.62
N LYS A 128 -5.85 7.79 -14.89
CA LYS A 128 -7.18 7.22 -14.64
C LYS A 128 -8.20 7.54 -15.74
N CYS A 129 -8.20 8.77 -16.26
CA CYS A 129 -9.22 9.22 -17.21
C CYS A 129 -8.66 9.89 -18.47
N GLY A 130 -7.34 10.04 -18.60
CA GLY A 130 -6.69 10.66 -19.76
C GLY A 130 -6.72 12.19 -19.79
N SER A 131 -7.47 12.87 -18.92
CA SER A 131 -7.55 14.32 -18.88
C SER A 131 -6.24 14.95 -18.38
N LYS A 132 -6.08 16.25 -18.57
CA LYS A 132 -4.87 16.99 -18.13
C LYS A 132 -4.72 16.96 -16.60
N LEU A 133 -3.50 16.81 -16.13
CA LEU A 133 -3.14 17.03 -14.73
C LEU A 133 -2.74 18.50 -14.56
N VAL A 134 -3.19 19.12 -13.48
CA VAL A 134 -2.90 20.50 -13.11
C VAL A 134 -2.31 20.55 -11.71
N GLU A 135 -1.29 21.39 -11.52
CA GLU A 135 -0.72 21.60 -10.19
C GLU A 135 -1.71 22.42 -9.35
N ARG A 136 -1.90 21.94 -8.12
CA ARG A 136 -2.74 22.59 -7.09
C ARG A 136 -1.95 22.66 -5.78
N LYS A 137 -2.27 23.65 -4.96
CA LYS A 137 -1.67 23.81 -3.63
C LYS A 137 -2.64 23.34 -2.56
N SER A 138 -2.12 22.67 -1.55
CA SER A 138 -2.83 22.33 -0.31
C SER A 138 -2.02 22.80 0.90
N LYS A 139 -2.55 22.63 2.11
CA LYS A 139 -1.83 22.91 3.36
C LYS A 139 -0.55 22.07 3.50
N ASP A 140 -0.55 20.85 2.90
CA ASP A 140 0.56 19.92 2.98
C ASP A 140 1.55 20.01 1.80
N GLY A 141 1.36 20.98 0.90
CA GLY A 141 2.23 21.23 -0.26
C GLY A 141 1.52 21.18 -1.60
N SER A 142 2.30 21.20 -2.68
CA SER A 142 1.77 21.09 -4.05
C SER A 142 1.47 19.66 -4.44
N PHE A 143 0.44 19.47 -5.25
CA PHE A 143 0.06 18.18 -5.82
C PHE A 143 -0.50 18.33 -7.24
N LEU A 144 -0.36 17.29 -8.05
CA LEU A 144 -1.05 17.19 -9.33
C LEU A 144 -2.47 16.66 -9.09
N GLY A 145 -3.48 17.38 -9.56
CA GLY A 145 -4.87 16.98 -9.54
C GLY A 145 -5.43 16.85 -10.95
N CYS A 146 -6.36 15.93 -11.17
CA CYS A 146 -7.04 15.81 -12.44
C CYS A 146 -7.90 17.04 -12.72
N SER A 147 -7.86 17.57 -13.96
CA SER A 147 -8.69 18.69 -14.38
C SER A 147 -10.18 18.35 -14.43
N SER A 148 -10.52 17.07 -14.59
CA SER A 148 -11.91 16.59 -14.58
C SER A 148 -12.50 16.36 -13.19
N TYR A 149 -11.89 16.91 -12.13
CA TYR A 149 -12.52 16.90 -10.81
C TYR A 149 -13.87 17.67 -10.85
N PRO A 150 -14.94 17.18 -10.22
CA PRO A 150 -15.03 16.04 -9.28
C PRO A 150 -15.27 14.67 -9.91
N LYS A 151 -15.46 14.58 -11.25
CA LYS A 151 -15.72 13.31 -11.96
C LYS A 151 -14.53 12.33 -11.82
N CYS A 152 -13.31 12.86 -11.89
CA CYS A 152 -12.09 12.09 -11.64
C CYS A 152 -11.33 12.67 -10.44
N LYS A 153 -11.18 11.86 -9.40
CA LYS A 153 -10.53 12.26 -8.13
C LYS A 153 -9.04 11.87 -8.06
N PHE A 154 -8.39 11.68 -9.22
CA PHE A 154 -6.97 11.33 -9.24
C PHE A 154 -6.13 12.50 -8.74
N THR A 155 -5.22 12.20 -7.79
CA THR A 155 -4.21 13.13 -7.29
C THR A 155 -2.85 12.44 -7.17
N LYS A 156 -1.75 13.19 -7.34
CA LYS A 156 -0.39 12.76 -7.04
C LYS A 156 0.33 13.88 -6.30
N GLN A 157 0.80 13.60 -5.10
CA GLN A 157 1.58 14.55 -4.32
C GLN A 157 2.89 14.88 -5.03
N LEU A 158 3.20 16.17 -5.15
CA LEU A 158 4.49 16.66 -5.60
C LEU A 158 5.35 16.91 -4.36
N TRP A 159 6.12 15.89 -3.97
CA TRP A 159 7.16 16.13 -2.98
C TRP A 159 8.22 17.00 -3.64
N LYS A 160 8.56 18.13 -3.03
CA LYS A 160 9.77 18.87 -3.43
C LYS A 160 10.94 17.92 -3.16
N ASP A 161 11.36 17.21 -4.18
CA ASP A 161 12.63 16.50 -4.18
C ASP A 161 13.73 17.56 -4.04
N ASN A 162 14.13 17.85 -2.81
CA ASN A 162 15.40 18.48 -2.52
C ASN A 162 16.53 17.45 -2.78
N MET A 163 16.49 16.80 -3.95
CA MET A 163 17.67 16.20 -4.52
C MET A 163 18.44 17.30 -5.25
N LYS A 164 19.22 18.08 -4.51
CA LYS A 164 20.43 18.67 -5.07
C LYS A 164 21.17 17.49 -5.69
N ALA A 165 21.25 17.51 -7.02
CA ALA A 165 22.14 16.64 -7.76
C ALA A 165 23.51 16.70 -7.05
N LEU A 166 23.92 15.61 -6.44
CA LEU A 166 25.31 15.40 -6.06
C LEU A 166 26.07 15.29 -7.37
N THR A 167 26.55 16.43 -7.83
CA THR A 167 27.61 16.50 -8.84
C THR A 167 28.81 15.82 -8.20
N ILE A 168 29.05 14.59 -8.61
CA ILE A 168 30.32 13.89 -8.32
C ILE A 168 31.38 14.66 -9.07
N LYS A 169 32.28 15.32 -8.32
CA LYS A 169 33.60 15.73 -8.82
C LYS A 169 34.56 14.59 -8.61
#